data_feb244c60d0a3dd70680ad95271d1b5f
#
_entry.id   feb244c60d0a3dd70680ad95271d1b5f
#
_cell.length_a   1.000
_cell.length_b   1.000
_cell.length_c   1.000
_cell.angle_alpha   90.00
_cell.angle_beta   90.00
_cell.angle_gamma   90.00
#
_symmetry.space_group_name_H-M   'P 1'
#
loop_
_entity.id
_entity.type
_entity.pdbx_description
1 polymer ?
#
loop_
_entity_poly.entity_id
_entity_poly.type
_entity_poly.pdbx_seq_one_letter_code
_entity_poly.pdbx_strand_id
1 'polypeptide(L)'
;MNRSVFLAIVIAISLLVIGCSSDKKEEKATTENGIIVENNISVSHAEETNGSSASDNIVNDEQNKAVADESESIDADNEATVFESPYHFYDVFRNEYEMEIDTRVPVNTLKAGNYKYVGKDELGNTLSEIEITSDTDIFVEGTEAVGYTGIIKYEDDIYTSKWGIDVSKFQGNINWDKVKSSGVQFVFVRVGFRGYGQSGSLSEDAKYRQNIEDALEAGLDVGVYFYAQAINEEEAIEEAEFVSKLISGYEITLPVVYDPEHVLNDDARTDNVSGEQFTANTIAFCNRIRELGYEPMIYANILWESKELDLSKLSDVKIWYADYELKPQSPYKFEVWQYSQGGKVPGIDGTVDLNMMIVPK
;
A
#
# COMPACT_ATOMS: atom_id res chain seq x y z
N MET A 1 18.03 -31.49 3.23
CA MET A 1 17.35 -30.97 4.44
C MET A 1 16.41 -29.93 3.94
N ASN A 2 15.13 -30.25 4.01
CA ASN A 2 14.06 -29.42 3.45
C ASN A 2 13.88 -28.15 4.28
N ARG A 3 14.07 -27.01 3.67
CA ARG A 3 13.59 -25.74 4.20
C ARG A 3 12.17 -25.55 3.69
N SER A 4 11.22 -25.75 4.56
CA SER A 4 9.83 -25.33 4.33
C SER A 4 9.81 -23.81 4.38
N VAL A 5 9.61 -23.21 3.23
CA VAL A 5 9.32 -21.78 3.11
C VAL A 5 7.88 -21.61 3.60
N PHE A 6 7.71 -21.00 4.76
CA PHE A 6 6.43 -20.48 5.18
C PHE A 6 6.13 -19.26 4.33
N LEU A 7 5.21 -19.43 3.40
CA LEU A 7 4.59 -18.35 2.65
C LEU A 7 3.73 -17.55 3.63
N ALA A 8 4.26 -16.46 4.15
CA ALA A 8 3.45 -15.47 4.84
C ALA A 8 2.68 -14.70 3.77
N ILE A 9 1.47 -15.17 3.49
CA ILE A 9 0.50 -14.38 2.72
C ILE A 9 0.15 -13.20 3.61
N VAL A 10 0.72 -12.04 3.32
CA VAL A 10 0.29 -10.77 3.90
C VAL A 10 -1.09 -10.47 3.32
N ILE A 11 -2.11 -10.98 3.98
CA ILE A 11 -3.48 -10.60 3.70
C ILE A 11 -3.65 -9.24 4.35
N ALA A 12 -3.61 -8.19 3.55
CA ALA A 12 -4.08 -6.88 3.98
C ALA A 12 -5.57 -7.04 4.33
N ILE A 13 -5.85 -7.17 5.62
CA ILE A 13 -7.22 -7.17 6.10
C ILE A 13 -7.65 -5.71 6.14
N SER A 14 -8.14 -5.22 5.00
CA SER A 14 -8.94 -4.01 4.98
C SER A 14 -10.21 -4.32 5.75
N LEU A 15 -10.28 -3.81 6.97
CA LEU A 15 -11.40 -4.04 7.87
C LEU A 15 -12.69 -3.47 7.26
N LEU A 16 -13.58 -4.37 6.93
CA LEU A 16 -15.03 -4.26 6.78
C LEU A 16 -15.62 -2.85 6.73
N VAL A 17 -16.01 -2.47 5.54
CA VAL A 17 -17.15 -1.56 5.35
C VAL A 17 -18.42 -2.40 5.45
N ILE A 18 -18.99 -2.51 6.66
CA ILE A 18 -20.34 -3.02 6.81
C ILE A 18 -21.28 -1.90 6.38
N GLY A 19 -21.83 -2.04 5.18
CA GLY A 19 -22.93 -1.21 4.71
C GLY A 19 -24.19 -1.47 5.54
N CYS A 20 -24.66 -0.49 6.30
CA CYS A 20 -25.98 -0.48 6.88
C CYS A 20 -27.01 -0.21 5.77
N SER A 21 -27.79 -1.22 5.41
CA SER A 21 -29.07 -1.03 4.77
C SER A 21 -30.19 -1.13 5.82
N SER A 22 -31.07 -0.17 5.74
CA SER A 22 -32.23 0.18 6.54
C SER A 22 -33.17 -0.92 7.02
N ASP A 23 -33.72 -0.65 8.21
CA ASP A 23 -35.04 -0.97 8.70
C ASP A 23 -35.53 -2.43 8.81
N LYS A 24 -35.65 -2.92 10.07
CA LYS A 24 -36.90 -3.41 10.67
C LYS A 24 -36.76 -3.80 12.14
N LYS A 25 -37.61 -3.13 12.95
CA LYS A 25 -38.32 -3.57 14.17
C LYS A 25 -37.63 -4.38 15.26
N GLU A 26 -37.67 -3.75 16.44
CA GLU A 26 -37.50 -4.35 17.77
C GLU A 26 -38.34 -5.64 17.97
N GLU A 27 -37.65 -6.64 18.55
CA GLU A 27 -38.29 -7.59 19.47
C GLU A 27 -37.26 -8.01 20.53
N LYS A 28 -37.62 -7.81 21.78
CA LYS A 28 -36.89 -8.22 22.97
C LYS A 28 -37.06 -9.73 23.20
N ALA A 29 -35.96 -10.42 23.44
CA ALA A 29 -35.97 -11.64 24.26
C ALA A 29 -34.65 -11.84 25.00
N THR A 30 -34.81 -12.16 26.24
CA THR A 30 -33.83 -12.33 27.34
C THR A 30 -33.18 -13.71 27.35
N THR A 31 -31.86 -13.70 27.79
CA THR A 31 -31.11 -14.72 28.57
C THR A 31 -31.19 -16.21 28.20
N GLU A 32 -30.07 -16.89 28.00
CA GLU A 32 -29.27 -17.69 28.95
C GLU A 32 -28.34 -18.71 28.26
N ASN A 33 -27.15 -18.81 28.84
CA ASN A 33 -26.28 -20.00 28.90
C ASN A 33 -25.72 -20.73 27.68
N GLY A 34 -24.39 -20.56 27.52
CA GLY A 34 -23.32 -21.51 27.31
C GLY A 34 -23.59 -22.87 26.62
N ILE A 35 -22.77 -23.13 25.61
CA ILE A 35 -22.13 -24.43 25.36
C ILE A 35 -21.16 -24.27 24.16
N ILE A 36 -19.92 -24.70 24.37
CA ILE A 36 -18.89 -24.93 23.36
C ILE A 36 -19.28 -26.14 22.52
N VAL A 37 -19.21 -26.04 21.19
CA VAL A 37 -19.19 -27.23 20.33
C VAL A 37 -18.10 -27.02 19.26
N GLU A 38 -17.02 -27.78 19.40
CA GLU A 38 -16.10 -28.11 18.34
C GLU A 38 -16.79 -28.92 17.25
N ASN A 39 -16.59 -28.59 16.00
CA ASN A 39 -16.90 -29.49 14.92
C ASN A 39 -15.77 -29.58 13.90
N ASN A 40 -15.10 -30.71 13.97
CA ASN A 40 -14.27 -31.29 12.93
C ASN A 40 -15.08 -31.55 11.67
N ILE A 41 -14.57 -31.14 10.51
CA ILE A 41 -15.01 -31.68 9.24
C ILE A 41 -13.81 -32.24 8.47
N SER A 42 -13.92 -33.54 8.29
CA SER A 42 -13.02 -34.44 7.57
C SER A 42 -13.08 -34.22 6.05
N VAL A 43 -11.91 -34.32 5.45
CA VAL A 43 -11.66 -34.43 4.00
C VAL A 43 -12.14 -35.79 3.49
N SER A 44 -12.82 -35.83 2.35
CA SER A 44 -12.98 -37.02 1.54
C SER A 44 -12.42 -36.83 0.13
N HIS A 45 -11.45 -37.66 -0.19
CA HIS A 45 -10.91 -37.91 -1.53
C HIS A 45 -11.94 -38.59 -2.43
N ALA A 46 -11.90 -38.30 -3.71
CA ALA A 46 -12.33 -39.22 -4.74
C ALA A 46 -11.39 -39.16 -5.95
N GLU A 47 -10.90 -40.33 -6.30
CA GLU A 47 -9.96 -40.65 -7.36
C GLU A 47 -10.62 -40.73 -8.74
N GLU A 48 -9.76 -40.48 -9.73
CA GLU A 48 -9.56 -41.08 -11.07
C GLU A 48 -10.72 -41.64 -11.90
N THR A 49 -10.67 -41.36 -13.19
CA THR A 49 -10.46 -42.38 -14.23
C THR A 49 -10.04 -41.81 -15.59
N ASN A 50 -9.14 -42.59 -16.20
CA ASN A 50 -8.50 -42.52 -17.51
C ASN A 50 -9.40 -42.61 -18.74
N GLY A 51 -8.80 -42.19 -19.89
CA GLY A 51 -9.14 -42.65 -21.24
C GLY A 51 -8.51 -41.80 -22.33
N SER A 52 -7.41 -42.10 -22.78
CA SER A 52 -6.73 -42.80 -23.91
C SER A 52 -7.33 -42.56 -25.31
N SER A 53 -6.50 -42.12 -26.19
CA SER A 53 -5.96 -42.64 -27.48
C SER A 53 -5.93 -41.55 -28.55
N ALA A 54 -4.75 -41.27 -29.05
CA ALA A 54 -4.02 -41.84 -30.21
C ALA A 54 -4.64 -41.40 -31.55
N SER A 55 -3.97 -40.91 -32.47
CA SER A 55 -2.86 -41.16 -33.39
C SER A 55 -3.09 -40.27 -34.60
N ASP A 56 -2.27 -39.93 -35.40
CA ASP A 56 -1.06 -40.25 -36.10
C ASP A 56 -0.79 -39.24 -37.25
N ASN A 57 0.48 -39.00 -37.40
CA ASN A 57 1.26 -39.06 -38.68
C ASN A 57 1.23 -37.90 -39.68
N ILE A 58 2.37 -37.42 -39.90
CA ILE A 58 3.44 -37.70 -40.93
C ILE A 58 3.53 -36.63 -42.02
N VAL A 59 4.66 -36.02 -42.13
CA VAL A 59 5.87 -36.11 -42.94
C VAL A 59 6.10 -34.99 -43.96
N ASN A 60 7.33 -34.49 -43.88
CA ASN A 60 8.30 -34.07 -44.92
C ASN A 60 7.99 -32.88 -45.85
N ASP A 61 8.93 -32.20 -46.40
CA ASP A 61 10.41 -32.27 -46.52
C ASP A 61 10.91 -30.96 -47.20
N GLU A 62 12.13 -30.60 -46.80
CA GLU A 62 13.22 -30.04 -47.63
C GLU A 62 12.96 -28.92 -48.69
N GLN A 63 13.69 -27.88 -48.70
CA GLN A 63 15.05 -27.71 -49.25
C GLN A 63 15.52 -26.25 -49.28
N ASN A 64 16.69 -26.03 -48.68
CA ASN A 64 17.89 -25.40 -49.18
C ASN A 64 17.82 -24.25 -50.21
N LYS A 65 18.43 -23.12 -49.87
CA LYS A 65 19.75 -22.74 -50.43
C LYS A 65 20.39 -21.53 -49.78
N ALA A 66 21.63 -21.71 -49.44
CA ALA A 66 22.60 -20.74 -48.94
C ALA A 66 22.90 -19.63 -49.95
N VAL A 67 23.15 -18.41 -49.42
CA VAL A 67 24.19 -17.52 -49.96
C VAL A 67 24.95 -16.96 -48.75
N ALA A 68 26.24 -17.08 -48.87
CA ALA A 68 27.23 -16.75 -47.83
C ALA A 68 27.59 -15.26 -47.82
N ASP A 69 28.04 -14.87 -46.62
CA ASP A 69 29.20 -14.05 -46.37
C ASP A 69 29.07 -12.53 -46.48
N GLU A 70 29.05 -11.91 -45.31
CA GLU A 70 30.03 -10.88 -44.95
C GLU A 70 29.98 -10.71 -43.41
N SER A 71 31.07 -11.13 -42.80
CA SER A 71 31.36 -10.97 -41.40
C SER A 71 31.74 -9.53 -41.10
N GLU A 72 30.87 -8.77 -40.44
CA GLU A 72 31.31 -7.69 -39.58
C GLU A 72 31.14 -8.14 -38.14
N SER A 73 32.26 -8.36 -37.49
CA SER A 73 32.38 -8.56 -36.05
C SER A 73 31.98 -7.26 -35.36
N ILE A 74 30.75 -7.20 -34.86
CA ILE A 74 30.37 -6.22 -33.85
C ILE A 74 30.70 -6.89 -32.55
N ASP A 75 31.79 -6.46 -31.93
CA ASP A 75 32.11 -6.72 -30.54
C ASP A 75 30.96 -6.15 -29.71
N ALA A 76 30.06 -7.00 -29.34
CA ALA A 76 28.99 -6.70 -28.38
C ALA A 76 29.48 -7.05 -26.99
N ASP A 77 30.46 -6.31 -26.49
CA ASP A 77 30.63 -6.10 -25.06
C ASP A 77 29.58 -5.06 -24.60
N ASN A 78 28.34 -5.40 -24.76
CA ASN A 78 27.27 -4.77 -24.02
C ASN A 78 27.11 -5.59 -22.74
N GLU A 79 28.08 -5.42 -21.80
CA GLU A 79 27.82 -5.71 -20.40
C GLU A 79 26.59 -4.89 -20.04
N ALA A 80 25.45 -5.56 -20.01
CA ALA A 80 24.29 -5.03 -19.36
C ALA A 80 24.77 -4.63 -17.96
N THR A 81 24.90 -3.35 -17.72
CA THR A 81 25.23 -2.80 -16.41
C THR A 81 24.14 -3.35 -15.50
N VAL A 82 24.48 -4.42 -14.78
CA VAL A 82 23.64 -4.94 -13.71
C VAL A 82 23.54 -3.78 -12.73
N PHE A 83 22.39 -3.16 -12.69
CA PHE A 83 22.10 -2.11 -11.74
C PHE A 83 22.16 -2.76 -10.36
N GLU A 84 23.33 -2.66 -9.71
CA GLU A 84 23.45 -2.99 -8.30
C GLU A 84 22.74 -1.88 -7.53
N SER A 85 21.48 -2.13 -7.21
CA SER A 85 20.82 -1.28 -6.24
C SER A 85 21.60 -1.30 -4.93
N PRO A 86 21.74 -0.16 -4.26
CA PRO A 86 22.24 -0.13 -2.89
C PRO A 86 21.33 -0.88 -1.91
N TYR A 87 20.19 -1.39 -2.37
CA TYR A 87 19.23 -2.19 -1.62
C TYR A 87 19.13 -3.59 -2.19
N HIS A 88 19.47 -4.58 -1.40
CA HIS A 88 19.13 -5.97 -1.69
C HIS A 88 17.66 -6.29 -1.43
N PHE A 89 16.84 -5.28 -1.12
CA PHE A 89 15.44 -5.45 -0.68
C PHE A 89 14.49 -5.84 -1.80
N TYR A 90 14.75 -5.42 -3.03
CA TYR A 90 13.87 -5.71 -4.17
C TYR A 90 14.11 -7.08 -4.85
N ASP A 91 14.89 -7.97 -4.22
CA ASP A 91 14.93 -9.37 -4.67
C ASP A 91 13.55 -10.03 -4.64
N VAL A 92 12.67 -9.58 -3.73
CA VAL A 92 11.27 -9.99 -3.69
C VAL A 92 10.54 -9.61 -4.98
N PHE A 93 10.70 -8.36 -5.44
CA PHE A 93 10.09 -7.85 -6.67
C PHE A 93 10.46 -8.71 -7.89
N ARG A 94 11.76 -9.07 -8.04
CA ARG A 94 12.22 -9.94 -9.12
C ARG A 94 11.79 -11.39 -8.95
N ASN A 95 11.93 -11.93 -7.75
CA ASN A 95 11.79 -13.37 -7.51
C ASN A 95 10.34 -13.81 -7.32
N GLU A 96 9.51 -12.99 -6.69
CA GLU A 96 8.11 -13.33 -6.44
C GLU A 96 7.17 -12.82 -7.52
N TYR A 97 7.45 -11.66 -8.10
CA TYR A 97 6.58 -11.07 -9.12
C TYR A 97 7.09 -11.27 -10.55
N GLU A 98 8.27 -11.91 -10.72
CA GLU A 98 8.90 -12.17 -12.03
C GLU A 98 9.02 -10.90 -12.90
N MET A 99 9.21 -9.75 -12.26
CA MET A 99 9.26 -8.45 -12.94
C MET A 99 10.66 -7.87 -12.98
N GLU A 100 10.96 -7.23 -14.07
CA GLU A 100 12.17 -6.40 -14.20
C GLU A 100 11.88 -4.96 -13.77
N ILE A 101 12.89 -4.29 -13.23
CA ILE A 101 12.78 -2.89 -12.84
C ILE A 101 12.65 -2.04 -14.11
N ASP A 102 11.59 -1.24 -14.18
CA ASP A 102 11.40 -0.28 -15.24
C ASP A 102 12.26 0.97 -14.99
N THR A 103 13.33 1.13 -15.76
CA THR A 103 14.27 2.26 -15.64
C THR A 103 13.66 3.61 -16.03
N ARG A 104 12.45 3.64 -16.58
CA ARG A 104 11.70 4.88 -16.83
C ARG A 104 11.06 5.44 -15.57
N VAL A 105 10.93 4.60 -14.51
CA VAL A 105 10.39 4.98 -13.21
C VAL A 105 11.55 5.40 -12.31
N PRO A 106 11.44 6.51 -11.57
CA PRO A 106 12.46 6.89 -10.61
C PRO A 106 12.71 5.79 -9.57
N VAL A 107 13.96 5.38 -9.43
CA VAL A 107 14.35 4.35 -8.47
C VAL A 107 14.61 4.94 -7.09
N ASN A 108 14.42 4.11 -6.07
CA ASN A 108 14.75 4.45 -4.70
C ASN A 108 16.28 4.56 -4.54
N THR A 109 16.75 5.66 -3.99
CA THR A 109 18.18 5.94 -3.74
C THR A 109 18.51 6.00 -2.25
N LEU A 110 17.56 5.75 -1.39
CA LEU A 110 17.78 5.75 0.06
C LEU A 110 18.65 4.55 0.46
N LYS A 111 19.57 4.72 1.41
CA LYS A 111 20.54 3.69 1.79
C LYS A 111 20.08 2.91 3.01
N ALA A 112 20.18 1.58 2.94
CA ALA A 112 19.73 0.67 3.99
C ALA A 112 20.27 1.04 5.39
N GLY A 113 21.57 1.22 5.55
CA GLY A 113 22.18 1.53 6.85
C GLY A 113 21.80 2.87 7.48
N ASN A 114 21.00 3.67 6.78
CA ASN A 114 20.51 4.97 7.31
C ASN A 114 19.10 4.88 7.90
N TYR A 115 18.48 3.71 7.84
CA TYR A 115 17.22 3.48 8.54
C TYR A 115 17.48 3.04 9.98
N LYS A 116 16.64 3.52 10.88
CA LYS A 116 16.67 3.14 12.30
C LYS A 116 15.26 2.85 12.79
N TYR A 117 15.12 1.74 13.49
CA TYR A 117 13.92 1.45 14.27
C TYR A 117 14.09 1.99 15.68
N VAL A 118 13.16 2.79 16.15
CA VAL A 118 13.14 3.36 17.49
C VAL A 118 11.91 2.83 18.23
N GLY A 119 12.13 1.85 19.10
CA GLY A 119 11.08 1.30 19.95
C GLY A 119 10.59 2.32 20.99
N LYS A 120 9.28 2.41 21.15
CA LYS A 120 8.62 3.32 22.11
C LYS A 120 7.76 2.54 23.09
N ASP A 121 7.67 3.02 24.33
CA ASP A 121 6.68 2.54 25.31
C ASP A 121 5.31 3.21 25.10
N GLU A 122 4.31 2.78 25.86
CA GLU A 122 2.94 3.34 25.82
C GLU A 122 2.87 4.84 26.15
N LEU A 123 3.90 5.38 26.77
CA LEU A 123 4.01 6.80 27.10
C LEU A 123 4.82 7.59 26.06
N GLY A 124 5.34 6.91 25.03
CA GLY A 124 6.16 7.50 23.98
C GLY A 124 7.66 7.63 24.33
N ASN A 125 8.13 7.06 25.45
CA ASN A 125 9.55 7.08 25.80
C ASN A 125 10.31 6.08 24.93
N THR A 126 11.54 6.43 24.56
CA THR A 126 12.40 5.53 23.78
C THR A 126 12.88 4.36 24.62
N LEU A 127 12.61 3.14 24.18
CA LEU A 127 13.09 1.89 24.78
C LEU A 127 14.37 1.39 24.14
N SER A 128 14.47 1.48 22.82
CA SER A 128 15.58 0.95 22.04
C SER A 128 15.77 1.75 20.74
N GLU A 129 16.96 1.67 20.18
CA GLU A 129 17.24 2.16 18.84
C GLU A 129 18.08 1.10 18.12
N ILE A 130 17.66 0.65 16.95
CA ILE A 130 18.29 -0.41 16.17
C ILE A 130 18.52 0.11 14.76
N GLU A 131 19.74 -0.01 14.26
CA GLU A 131 20.04 0.26 12.85
C GLU A 131 19.49 -0.86 11.98
N ILE A 132 18.78 -0.49 10.92
CA ILE A 132 18.26 -1.44 9.94
C ILE A 132 19.29 -1.57 8.83
N THR A 133 19.91 -2.74 8.71
CA THR A 133 20.87 -3.07 7.65
C THR A 133 20.27 -4.09 6.68
N SER A 134 21.00 -4.39 5.59
CA SER A 134 20.61 -5.47 4.67
C SER A 134 20.47 -6.82 5.38
N ASP A 135 21.28 -7.04 6.42
CA ASP A 135 21.35 -8.28 7.18
C ASP A 135 20.52 -8.26 8.46
N THR A 136 19.82 -7.15 8.75
CA THR A 136 18.91 -7.07 9.90
C THR A 136 17.80 -8.09 9.69
N ASP A 137 17.75 -9.08 10.59
CA ASP A 137 16.70 -10.09 10.56
C ASP A 137 15.37 -9.42 10.96
N ILE A 138 14.30 -9.78 10.25
CA ILE A 138 12.97 -9.21 10.41
C ILE A 138 12.43 -9.45 11.83
N PHE A 139 12.92 -10.50 12.48
CA PHE A 139 12.57 -10.87 13.83
C PHE A 139 13.66 -10.46 14.82
N VAL A 140 13.69 -9.20 15.18
CA VAL A 140 14.39 -8.81 16.41
C VAL A 140 13.52 -9.30 17.58
N GLU A 141 14.03 -10.30 18.30
CA GLU A 141 13.37 -10.89 19.46
C GLU A 141 12.94 -9.78 20.43
N GLY A 142 11.62 -9.64 20.64
CA GLY A 142 11.04 -8.57 21.46
C GLY A 142 10.36 -7.43 20.70
N THR A 143 10.40 -7.39 19.38
CA THR A 143 9.62 -6.42 18.59
C THR A 143 8.19 -6.89 18.36
N GLU A 144 7.93 -8.19 18.34
CA GLU A 144 6.58 -8.76 18.29
C GLU A 144 5.80 -8.62 19.60
N ALA A 145 6.49 -8.46 20.70
CA ALA A 145 5.91 -8.87 21.95
C ALA A 145 5.04 -7.81 22.60
N VAL A 146 5.01 -6.61 22.12
CA VAL A 146 4.38 -5.65 23.00
C VAL A 146 3.85 -4.51 22.16
N GLY A 147 2.62 -4.38 21.95
CA GLY A 147 1.87 -3.26 21.42
C GLY A 147 2.49 -1.85 21.60
N TYR A 148 3.79 -1.76 21.37
CA TYR A 148 4.56 -0.54 21.44
C TYR A 148 4.68 0.06 20.06
N THR A 149 4.60 1.36 20.01
CA THR A 149 4.83 2.13 18.82
C THR A 149 6.31 2.09 18.46
N GLY A 150 6.64 1.40 17.39
CA GLY A 150 7.95 1.50 16.76
C GLY A 150 7.95 2.64 15.76
N ILE A 151 8.95 3.52 15.83
CA ILE A 151 9.15 4.58 14.84
C ILE A 151 10.28 4.17 13.93
N ILE A 152 10.03 4.18 12.61
CA ILE A 152 11.11 4.07 11.63
C ILE A 152 11.56 5.48 11.24
N LYS A 153 12.87 5.73 11.33
CA LYS A 153 13.51 6.98 10.94
C LYS A 153 14.52 6.73 9.83
N TYR A 154 14.69 7.74 9.00
CA TYR A 154 15.76 7.80 8.00
C TYR A 154 16.56 9.07 8.14
N GLU A 155 17.87 8.99 8.01
CA GLU A 155 18.74 10.16 7.97
C GLU A 155 20.01 9.89 7.17
N ASP A 156 20.33 10.77 6.21
CA ASP A 156 21.61 10.84 5.50
C ASP A 156 22.05 12.31 5.33
N ASP A 157 22.99 12.57 4.43
CA ASP A 157 23.51 13.94 4.19
C ASP A 157 22.47 14.86 3.50
N ILE A 158 21.48 14.29 2.80
CA ILE A 158 20.51 14.99 1.94
C ILE A 158 19.13 15.01 2.56
N TYR A 159 18.74 13.87 3.17
CA TYR A 159 17.39 13.63 3.64
C TYR A 159 17.34 13.37 5.14
N THR A 160 16.21 13.70 5.72
CA THR A 160 15.74 13.23 7.02
C THR A 160 14.31 12.71 6.88
N SER A 161 13.75 12.23 7.98
CA SER A 161 12.36 11.76 7.95
C SER A 161 11.49 12.43 9.00
N LYS A 162 10.19 12.53 8.69
CA LYS A 162 9.11 12.84 9.64
C LYS A 162 8.35 11.57 9.97
N TRP A 163 7.87 11.46 11.20
CA TRP A 163 6.98 10.40 11.63
C TRP A 163 5.54 10.87 11.61
N GLY A 164 4.64 10.04 11.06
CA GLY A 164 3.24 10.35 10.89
C GLY A 164 2.33 9.15 11.06
N ILE A 165 1.05 9.43 10.92
CA ILE A 165 -0.04 8.46 10.99
C ILE A 165 -1.02 8.71 9.85
N ASP A 166 -1.88 7.73 9.57
CA ASP A 166 -3.09 8.00 8.81
C ASP A 166 -4.33 7.52 9.55
N VAL A 167 -5.42 8.23 9.38
CA VAL A 167 -6.63 8.07 10.19
C VAL A 167 -7.90 8.22 9.36
N SER A 168 -8.95 7.59 9.86
CA SER A 168 -10.31 7.70 9.35
C SER A 168 -11.31 7.69 10.50
N LYS A 169 -12.58 7.50 10.19
CA LYS A 169 -13.62 7.30 11.22
C LYS A 169 -13.33 6.12 12.16
N PHE A 170 -12.50 5.18 11.75
CA PHE A 170 -12.23 3.96 12.52
C PHE A 170 -11.37 4.21 13.77
N GLN A 171 -10.57 5.27 13.80
CA GLN A 171 -9.82 5.68 14.99
C GLN A 171 -10.68 6.40 16.03
N GLY A 172 -11.97 6.63 15.72
CA GLY A 172 -12.94 7.18 16.67
C GLY A 172 -12.65 8.63 17.08
N ASN A 173 -12.60 8.87 18.39
CA ASN A 173 -12.23 10.18 18.93
C ASN A 173 -10.76 10.19 19.28
N ILE A 174 -10.03 11.14 18.73
CA ILE A 174 -8.57 11.25 18.87
C ILE A 174 -8.24 12.44 19.77
N ASN A 175 -7.31 12.24 20.71
CA ASN A 175 -6.72 13.31 21.48
C ASN A 175 -5.46 13.80 20.77
N TRP A 176 -5.61 14.81 19.93
CA TRP A 176 -4.55 15.32 19.06
C TRP A 176 -3.38 15.96 19.83
N ASP A 177 -3.61 16.54 21.00
CA ASP A 177 -2.52 17.03 21.86
C ASP A 177 -1.59 15.90 22.33
N LYS A 178 -2.16 14.74 22.66
CA LYS A 178 -1.36 13.56 23.02
C LYS A 178 -0.64 12.98 21.79
N VAL A 179 -1.33 12.92 20.66
CA VAL A 179 -0.73 12.48 19.38
C VAL A 179 0.48 13.36 19.04
N LYS A 180 0.32 14.68 19.06
CA LYS A 180 1.43 15.63 18.80
C LYS A 180 2.56 15.47 19.82
N SER A 181 2.22 15.36 21.10
CA SER A 181 3.20 15.21 22.19
C SER A 181 3.99 13.91 22.12
N SER A 182 3.45 12.86 21.46
CA SER A 182 4.16 11.58 21.25
C SER A 182 5.25 11.69 20.17
N GLY A 183 5.29 12.78 19.43
CA GLY A 183 6.27 13.05 18.37
C GLY A 183 5.76 12.89 16.95
N VAL A 184 4.47 12.62 16.74
CA VAL A 184 3.82 12.65 15.43
C VAL A 184 3.94 14.05 14.84
N GLN A 185 4.32 14.15 13.57
CA GLN A 185 4.60 15.40 12.89
C GLN A 185 3.60 15.67 11.76
N PHE A 186 3.02 14.62 11.16
CA PHE A 186 2.03 14.74 10.10
C PHE A 186 0.95 13.67 10.19
N VAL A 187 -0.16 13.93 9.50
CA VAL A 187 -1.26 12.98 9.37
C VAL A 187 -1.85 13.01 7.96
N PHE A 188 -2.22 11.85 7.43
CA PHE A 188 -3.16 11.74 6.32
C PHE A 188 -4.54 11.39 6.85
N VAL A 189 -5.55 12.21 6.48
CA VAL A 189 -6.95 12.05 6.93
C VAL A 189 -7.80 11.55 5.78
N ARG A 190 -8.52 10.44 5.97
CA ARG A 190 -9.51 10.02 4.98
C ARG A 190 -10.66 11.02 4.93
N VAL A 191 -10.87 11.64 3.77
CA VAL A 191 -11.97 12.60 3.62
C VAL A 191 -13.25 11.94 3.11
N GLY A 192 -13.13 10.83 2.41
CA GLY A 192 -14.28 10.12 1.87
C GLY A 192 -13.88 8.86 1.12
N PHE A 193 -14.86 8.29 0.49
CA PHE A 193 -14.71 7.06 -0.29
C PHE A 193 -15.79 6.94 -1.36
N ARG A 194 -15.49 6.21 -2.44
CA ARG A 194 -16.51 5.67 -3.32
C ARG A 194 -16.90 4.28 -2.85
N GLY A 195 -18.19 4.00 -2.72
CA GLY A 195 -18.68 2.67 -2.35
C GLY A 195 -18.31 1.63 -3.41
N TYR A 196 -17.83 0.47 -2.97
CA TYR A 196 -17.39 -0.61 -3.86
C TYR A 196 -18.55 -1.38 -4.51
N GLY A 197 -19.78 -1.22 -4.02
CA GLY A 197 -20.97 -1.80 -4.65
C GLY A 197 -21.30 -1.16 -6.00
N GLN A 198 -22.19 -1.77 -6.77
CA GLN A 198 -22.54 -1.37 -8.14
C GLN A 198 -22.97 0.10 -8.28
N SER A 199 -23.56 0.69 -7.23
CA SER A 199 -23.98 2.10 -7.27
C SER A 199 -22.82 3.08 -7.29
N GLY A 200 -21.65 2.71 -6.76
CA GLY A 200 -20.45 3.56 -6.71
C GLY A 200 -20.69 4.93 -6.08
N SER A 201 -21.52 5.01 -5.02
CA SER A 201 -21.90 6.29 -4.43
C SER A 201 -20.73 6.93 -3.69
N LEU A 202 -20.52 8.23 -3.88
CA LEU A 202 -19.56 9.01 -3.12
C LEU A 202 -20.08 9.28 -1.71
N SER A 203 -19.22 9.16 -0.72
CA SER A 203 -19.54 9.35 0.70
C SER A 203 -18.42 10.05 1.44
N GLU A 204 -18.79 10.98 2.33
CA GLU A 204 -17.82 11.61 3.24
C GLU A 204 -17.42 10.60 4.34
N ASP A 205 -16.17 10.65 4.81
CA ASP A 205 -15.81 9.99 6.05
C ASP A 205 -16.43 10.74 7.24
N ALA A 206 -17.06 10.04 8.16
CA ALA A 206 -17.85 10.65 9.23
C ALA A 206 -17.03 11.51 10.20
N LYS A 207 -15.70 11.38 10.19
CA LYS A 207 -14.79 12.07 11.11
C LYS A 207 -13.84 13.06 10.41
N TYR A 208 -13.89 13.18 9.09
CA TYR A 208 -12.86 13.92 8.37
C TYR A 208 -12.73 15.39 8.82
N ARG A 209 -13.87 16.06 9.00
CA ARG A 209 -13.87 17.49 9.40
C ARG A 209 -13.18 17.67 10.74
N GLN A 210 -13.64 16.90 11.75
CA GLN A 210 -13.08 16.94 13.07
C GLN A 210 -11.59 16.60 13.06
N ASN A 211 -11.19 15.54 12.34
CA ASN A 211 -9.79 15.12 12.28
C ASN A 211 -8.89 16.18 11.62
N ILE A 212 -9.34 16.83 10.54
CA ILE A 212 -8.58 17.90 9.90
C ILE A 212 -8.45 19.11 10.83
N GLU A 213 -9.56 19.59 11.38
CA GLU A 213 -9.60 20.77 12.25
C GLU A 213 -8.72 20.60 13.48
N ASP A 214 -8.91 19.49 14.20
CA ASP A 214 -8.19 19.22 15.46
C ASP A 214 -6.68 18.93 15.19
N ALA A 215 -6.33 18.27 14.09
CA ALA A 215 -4.94 18.03 13.70
C ALA A 215 -4.19 19.31 13.33
N LEU A 216 -4.86 20.21 12.59
CA LEU A 216 -4.31 21.53 12.24
C LEU A 216 -4.15 22.38 13.51
N GLU A 217 -5.13 22.38 14.43
CA GLU A 217 -5.06 23.08 15.72
C GLU A 217 -3.90 22.57 16.58
N ALA A 218 -3.65 21.26 16.57
CA ALA A 218 -2.49 20.64 17.24
C ALA A 218 -1.15 20.98 16.56
N GLY A 219 -1.14 21.62 15.38
CA GLY A 219 0.05 22.00 14.65
C GLY A 219 0.73 20.82 13.93
N LEU A 220 -0.05 19.87 13.41
CA LEU A 220 0.41 18.83 12.51
C LEU A 220 0.36 19.29 11.05
N ASP A 221 1.29 18.79 10.23
CA ASP A 221 1.13 18.85 8.78
C ASP A 221 0.00 17.90 8.37
N VAL A 222 -0.96 18.38 7.56
CA VAL A 222 -2.14 17.60 7.19
C VAL A 222 -2.18 17.36 5.69
N GLY A 223 -2.29 16.10 5.31
CA GLY A 223 -2.70 15.63 3.99
C GLY A 223 -4.02 14.89 4.08
N VAL A 224 -4.55 14.54 2.93
CA VAL A 224 -5.83 13.84 2.87
C VAL A 224 -5.77 12.68 1.88
N TYR A 225 -6.58 11.64 2.11
CA TYR A 225 -6.73 10.57 1.16
C TYR A 225 -8.20 10.24 0.88
N PHE A 226 -8.43 9.67 -0.30
CA PHE A 226 -9.74 9.25 -0.76
C PHE A 226 -9.67 7.79 -1.20
N TYR A 227 -10.44 6.93 -0.53
CA TYR A 227 -10.57 5.52 -0.90
C TYR A 227 -11.36 5.40 -2.20
N ALA A 228 -10.65 5.08 -3.28
CA ALA A 228 -11.13 5.20 -4.64
C ALA A 228 -11.63 3.86 -5.19
N GLN A 229 -12.76 3.91 -5.91
CA GLN A 229 -13.35 2.76 -6.58
C GLN A 229 -13.89 3.14 -7.97
N ALA A 230 -13.24 4.11 -8.63
CA ALA A 230 -13.60 4.52 -9.99
C ALA A 230 -13.34 3.39 -11.00
N ILE A 231 -14.28 3.20 -11.92
CA ILE A 231 -14.19 2.20 -13.00
C ILE A 231 -13.81 2.82 -14.36
N ASN A 232 -13.73 4.15 -14.43
CA ASN A 232 -13.33 4.93 -15.60
C ASN A 232 -12.82 6.32 -15.17
N GLU A 233 -12.26 7.08 -16.12
CA GLU A 233 -11.66 8.39 -15.88
C GLU A 233 -12.67 9.44 -15.44
N GLU A 234 -13.90 9.40 -15.93
CA GLU A 234 -14.96 10.34 -15.55
C GLU A 234 -15.27 10.23 -14.06
N GLU A 235 -15.35 8.99 -13.55
CA GLU A 235 -15.55 8.75 -12.12
C GLU A 235 -14.34 9.17 -11.28
N ALA A 236 -13.11 8.97 -11.77
CA ALA A 236 -11.91 9.42 -11.09
C ALA A 236 -11.83 10.96 -10.99
N ILE A 237 -12.27 11.67 -12.05
CA ILE A 237 -12.42 13.13 -12.02
C ILE A 237 -13.49 13.55 -10.99
N GLU A 238 -14.62 12.84 -10.95
CA GLU A 238 -15.69 13.10 -9.98
C GLU A 238 -15.18 12.90 -8.54
N GLU A 239 -14.35 11.89 -8.28
CA GLU A 239 -13.69 11.67 -6.99
C GLU A 239 -12.79 12.85 -6.61
N ALA A 240 -11.97 13.35 -7.55
CA ALA A 240 -11.10 14.49 -7.32
C ALA A 240 -11.90 15.79 -7.01
N GLU A 241 -12.97 16.04 -7.74
CA GLU A 241 -13.85 17.18 -7.49
C GLU A 241 -14.58 17.08 -6.15
N PHE A 242 -15.00 15.87 -5.78
CA PHE A 242 -15.61 15.60 -4.47
C PHE A 242 -14.61 15.89 -3.34
N VAL A 243 -13.37 15.39 -3.43
CA VAL A 243 -12.32 15.67 -2.46
C VAL A 243 -12.06 17.18 -2.34
N SER A 244 -11.84 17.86 -3.47
CA SER A 244 -11.58 19.30 -3.47
C SER A 244 -12.69 20.10 -2.79
N LYS A 245 -13.94 19.72 -3.00
CA LYS A 245 -15.09 20.34 -2.33
C LYS A 245 -15.04 20.11 -0.82
N LEU A 246 -14.66 18.92 -0.35
CA LEU A 246 -14.62 18.59 1.08
C LEU A 246 -13.51 19.35 1.81
N ILE A 247 -12.36 19.56 1.15
CA ILE A 247 -11.20 20.19 1.76
C ILE A 247 -11.13 21.72 1.51
N SER A 248 -12.07 22.26 0.76
CA SER A 248 -12.13 23.70 0.49
C SER A 248 -12.25 24.49 1.79
N GLY A 249 -11.28 25.38 2.01
CA GLY A 249 -11.23 26.24 3.20
C GLY A 249 -10.33 25.73 4.33
N TYR A 250 -9.77 24.52 4.20
CA TYR A 250 -8.74 24.02 5.10
C TYR A 250 -7.34 24.28 4.54
N GLU A 251 -6.37 24.48 5.42
CA GLU A 251 -4.95 24.59 5.05
C GLU A 251 -4.34 23.19 4.93
N ILE A 252 -4.54 22.55 3.76
CA ILE A 252 -3.93 21.25 3.47
C ILE A 252 -2.49 21.48 3.02
N THR A 253 -1.53 21.05 3.84
CA THR A 253 -0.09 21.30 3.64
C THR A 253 0.64 20.14 2.97
N LEU A 254 0.02 18.96 2.90
CA LEU A 254 0.54 17.75 2.29
C LEU A 254 -0.33 17.33 1.10
N PRO A 255 0.10 16.35 0.29
CA PRO A 255 -0.66 15.92 -0.89
C PRO A 255 -2.09 15.44 -0.61
N VAL A 256 -2.88 15.48 -1.69
CA VAL A 256 -4.16 14.77 -1.82
C VAL A 256 -3.88 13.42 -2.46
N VAL A 257 -4.19 12.36 -1.73
CA VAL A 257 -3.83 11.00 -2.12
C VAL A 257 -4.99 10.28 -2.78
N TYR A 258 -4.74 9.72 -3.96
CA TYR A 258 -5.59 8.73 -4.62
C TYR A 258 -5.26 7.36 -4.06
N ASP A 259 -6.23 6.70 -3.44
CA ASP A 259 -6.05 5.44 -2.73
C ASP A 259 -6.94 4.35 -3.35
N PRO A 260 -6.50 3.77 -4.50
CA PRO A 260 -7.19 2.66 -5.12
C PRO A 260 -6.80 1.36 -4.45
N GLU A 261 -7.78 0.56 -4.06
CA GLU A 261 -7.56 -0.75 -3.45
C GLU A 261 -8.53 -1.80 -3.99
N HIS A 262 -8.06 -3.04 -4.09
CA HIS A 262 -8.94 -4.17 -4.32
C HIS A 262 -9.75 -4.48 -3.06
N VAL A 263 -11.05 -4.73 -3.23
CA VAL A 263 -11.90 -5.18 -2.14
C VAL A 263 -11.75 -6.68 -1.98
N LEU A 264 -11.26 -7.08 -0.83
CA LEU A 264 -11.11 -8.50 -0.50
C LEU A 264 -12.40 -9.03 0.14
N ASN A 265 -12.75 -10.27 -0.19
CA ASN A 265 -13.87 -11.02 0.42
C ASN A 265 -15.29 -10.53 0.07
N ASP A 266 -15.45 -9.67 -0.92
CA ASP A 266 -16.77 -9.26 -1.44
C ASP A 266 -16.67 -8.94 -2.93
N ASP A 267 -17.76 -8.99 -3.66
CA ASP A 267 -17.80 -8.60 -5.07
C ASP A 267 -17.74 -7.07 -5.19
N ALA A 268 -16.77 -6.57 -5.90
CA ALA A 268 -16.57 -5.14 -6.10
C ALA A 268 -16.83 -4.72 -7.55
N ARG A 269 -17.22 -3.47 -7.72
CA ARG A 269 -17.41 -2.86 -9.05
C ARG A 269 -16.12 -2.79 -9.85
N THR A 270 -14.97 -2.81 -9.15
CA THR A 270 -13.62 -2.72 -9.72
C THR A 270 -12.97 -4.06 -10.04
N ASP A 271 -13.60 -5.21 -9.73
CA ASP A 271 -12.99 -6.54 -9.93
C ASP A 271 -12.59 -6.85 -11.38
N ASN A 272 -13.25 -6.21 -12.34
CA ASN A 272 -12.96 -6.40 -13.76
C ASN A 272 -12.31 -5.16 -14.41
N VAL A 273 -11.84 -4.21 -13.63
CA VAL A 273 -11.08 -3.07 -14.12
C VAL A 273 -9.65 -3.53 -14.41
N SER A 274 -9.17 -3.23 -15.61
CA SER A 274 -7.80 -3.59 -15.99
C SER A 274 -6.78 -2.65 -15.39
N GLY A 275 -5.52 -3.10 -15.25
CA GLY A 275 -4.41 -2.26 -14.82
C GLY A 275 -4.22 -1.02 -15.71
N GLU A 276 -4.47 -1.14 -17.03
CA GLU A 276 -4.46 0.00 -17.93
C GLU A 276 -5.52 1.04 -17.54
N GLN A 277 -6.74 0.59 -17.18
CA GLN A 277 -7.81 1.48 -16.74
C GLN A 277 -7.53 2.06 -15.35
N PHE A 278 -6.96 1.29 -14.41
CA PHE A 278 -6.53 1.84 -13.12
C PHE A 278 -5.48 2.93 -13.29
N THR A 279 -4.52 2.72 -14.22
CA THR A 279 -3.52 3.75 -14.55
C THR A 279 -4.19 4.99 -15.13
N ALA A 280 -5.15 4.84 -16.06
CA ALA A 280 -5.87 5.96 -16.66
C ALA A 280 -6.70 6.74 -15.61
N ASN A 281 -7.39 6.03 -14.72
CA ASN A 281 -8.14 6.62 -13.62
C ASN A 281 -7.22 7.44 -12.70
N THR A 282 -6.06 6.86 -12.34
CA THR A 282 -5.06 7.52 -11.50
C THR A 282 -4.54 8.82 -12.14
N ILE A 283 -4.24 8.78 -13.44
CA ILE A 283 -3.81 9.96 -14.20
C ILE A 283 -4.91 11.03 -14.20
N ALA A 284 -6.16 10.62 -14.44
CA ALA A 284 -7.30 11.53 -14.49
C ALA A 284 -7.53 12.24 -13.14
N PHE A 285 -7.52 11.48 -12.04
CA PHE A 285 -7.60 12.02 -10.70
C PHE A 285 -6.45 13.00 -10.41
N CYS A 286 -5.20 12.57 -10.61
CA CYS A 286 -4.02 13.38 -10.30
C CYS A 286 -3.99 14.69 -11.11
N ASN A 287 -4.33 14.63 -12.39
CA ASN A 287 -4.41 15.84 -13.22
C ASN A 287 -5.49 16.80 -12.73
N ARG A 288 -6.67 16.25 -12.36
CA ARG A 288 -7.75 17.07 -11.84
C ARG A 288 -7.39 17.74 -10.51
N ILE A 289 -6.72 17.01 -9.61
CA ILE A 289 -6.22 17.56 -8.33
C ILE A 289 -5.22 18.70 -8.57
N ARG A 290 -4.30 18.58 -9.55
CA ARG A 290 -3.38 19.65 -9.93
C ARG A 290 -4.11 20.90 -10.46
N GLU A 291 -5.11 20.71 -11.34
CA GLU A 291 -5.95 21.80 -11.86
C GLU A 291 -6.70 22.54 -10.74
N LEU A 292 -7.07 21.82 -9.69
CA LEU A 292 -7.74 22.36 -8.51
C LEU A 292 -6.77 23.02 -7.50
N GLY A 293 -5.47 23.00 -7.80
CA GLY A 293 -4.43 23.70 -7.03
C GLY A 293 -3.81 22.90 -5.89
N TYR A 294 -3.98 21.59 -5.88
CA TYR A 294 -3.39 20.70 -4.88
C TYR A 294 -2.30 19.81 -5.49
N GLU A 295 -1.42 19.30 -4.66
CA GLU A 295 -0.39 18.32 -5.03
C GLU A 295 -0.98 16.91 -4.97
N PRO A 296 -0.98 16.12 -6.04
CA PRO A 296 -1.44 14.75 -6.00
C PRO A 296 -0.36 13.79 -5.50
N MET A 297 -0.80 12.69 -4.92
CA MET A 297 0.00 11.51 -4.55
C MET A 297 -0.84 10.26 -4.78
N ILE A 298 -0.22 9.14 -5.04
CA ILE A 298 -0.89 7.83 -5.12
C ILE A 298 -0.47 6.94 -3.95
N TYR A 299 -1.43 6.19 -3.41
CA TYR A 299 -1.14 5.10 -2.49
C TYR A 299 -1.01 3.80 -3.31
N ALA A 300 0.06 3.06 -3.05
CA ALA A 300 0.30 1.78 -3.71
C ALA A 300 1.10 0.85 -2.80
N ASN A 301 0.87 -0.45 -2.93
CA ASN A 301 1.72 -1.49 -2.41
C ASN A 301 2.45 -2.18 -3.57
N ILE A 302 3.29 -3.17 -3.27
CA ILE A 302 4.08 -3.87 -4.27
C ILE A 302 3.23 -4.56 -5.35
N LEU A 303 2.02 -5.01 -5.01
CA LEU A 303 1.08 -5.61 -5.97
C LEU A 303 0.59 -4.57 -6.99
N TRP A 304 0.21 -3.39 -6.51
CA TRP A 304 -0.21 -2.27 -7.36
C TRP A 304 0.92 -1.79 -8.26
N GLU A 305 2.12 -1.63 -7.72
CA GLU A 305 3.30 -1.22 -8.48
C GLU A 305 3.70 -2.24 -9.55
N SER A 306 3.50 -3.53 -9.29
CA SER A 306 3.95 -4.59 -10.20
C SER A 306 2.92 -5.03 -11.22
N LYS A 307 1.61 -4.92 -10.94
CA LYS A 307 0.57 -5.54 -11.77
C LYS A 307 -0.54 -4.59 -12.21
N GLU A 308 -0.85 -3.58 -11.41
CA GLU A 308 -2.03 -2.75 -11.65
C GLU A 308 -1.68 -1.39 -12.25
N LEU A 309 -0.52 -0.82 -11.92
CA LEU A 309 -0.15 0.51 -12.36
C LEU A 309 1.03 0.49 -13.34
N ASP A 310 0.90 1.21 -14.45
CA ASP A 310 2.02 1.56 -15.31
C ASP A 310 2.71 2.81 -14.72
N LEU A 311 3.64 2.58 -13.79
CA LEU A 311 4.37 3.65 -13.10
C LEU A 311 5.18 4.53 -14.05
N SER A 312 5.52 4.06 -15.25
CA SER A 312 6.23 4.88 -16.24
C SER A 312 5.39 6.05 -16.75
N LYS A 313 4.05 5.92 -16.70
CA LYS A 313 3.09 6.98 -17.01
C LYS A 313 2.77 7.89 -15.81
N LEU A 314 3.22 7.50 -14.61
CA LEU A 314 2.99 8.16 -13.34
C LEU A 314 4.29 8.69 -12.72
N SER A 315 5.38 8.76 -13.50
CA SER A 315 6.73 9.08 -13.01
C SER A 315 6.88 10.48 -12.40
N ASP A 316 5.91 11.36 -12.62
CA ASP A 316 5.81 12.71 -12.06
C ASP A 316 4.86 12.79 -10.84
N VAL A 317 4.29 11.67 -10.41
CA VAL A 317 3.40 11.57 -9.25
C VAL A 317 4.16 10.98 -8.07
N LYS A 318 4.00 11.59 -6.90
CA LYS A 318 4.56 11.08 -5.65
C LYS A 318 3.89 9.78 -5.25
N ILE A 319 4.64 8.91 -4.58
CA ILE A 319 4.14 7.62 -4.10
C ILE A 319 4.12 7.59 -2.57
N TRP A 320 2.97 7.18 -2.01
CA TRP A 320 2.82 6.69 -0.66
C TRP A 320 2.80 5.17 -0.73
N TYR A 321 3.95 4.58 -0.43
CA TYR A 321 4.17 3.14 -0.54
C TYR A 321 3.77 2.43 0.75
N ALA A 322 2.98 1.36 0.64
CA ALA A 322 2.59 0.51 1.75
C ALA A 322 3.33 -0.82 1.74
N ASP A 323 4.03 -1.10 2.82
CA ASP A 323 4.76 -2.35 2.99
C ASP A 323 5.06 -2.51 4.49
N TYR A 324 4.58 -3.59 5.08
CA TYR A 324 4.62 -3.81 6.53
C TYR A 324 5.84 -4.63 6.97
N GLU A 325 6.86 -4.64 6.15
CA GLU A 325 8.16 -5.18 6.47
C GLU A 325 9.04 -4.12 7.18
N LEU A 326 10.12 -4.55 7.82
CA LEU A 326 11.09 -3.59 8.40
C LEU A 326 11.86 -2.80 7.34
N LYS A 327 11.75 -3.22 6.09
CA LYS A 327 12.48 -2.69 4.93
C LYS A 327 11.50 -2.55 3.77
N PRO A 328 11.49 -1.41 3.07
CA PRO A 328 10.64 -1.28 1.90
C PRO A 328 11.13 -2.22 0.78
N GLN A 329 10.22 -2.99 0.21
CA GLN A 329 10.52 -3.96 -0.85
C GLN A 329 10.46 -3.36 -2.26
N SER A 330 9.86 -2.20 -2.42
CA SER A 330 9.80 -1.53 -3.72
C SER A 330 11.17 -1.01 -4.18
N PRO A 331 11.55 -1.25 -5.44
CA PRO A 331 12.74 -0.64 -6.04
C PRO A 331 12.50 0.83 -6.42
N TYR A 332 11.26 1.29 -6.42
CA TYR A 332 10.90 2.61 -6.89
C TYR A 332 10.96 3.67 -5.80
N LYS A 333 11.12 4.91 -6.23
CA LYS A 333 11.15 6.05 -5.33
C LYS A 333 9.75 6.26 -4.72
N PHE A 334 9.71 6.41 -3.40
CA PHE A 334 8.54 6.84 -2.66
C PHE A 334 8.88 8.07 -1.80
N GLU A 335 7.88 8.85 -1.46
CA GLU A 335 8.00 9.98 -0.53
C GLU A 335 7.50 9.63 0.87
N VAL A 336 6.51 8.73 0.95
CA VAL A 336 5.96 8.26 2.22
C VAL A 336 5.95 6.73 2.22
N TRP A 337 6.31 6.14 3.34
CA TRP A 337 6.23 4.70 3.55
C TRP A 337 5.30 4.41 4.74
N GLN A 338 4.15 3.74 4.47
CA GLN A 338 3.30 3.16 5.50
C GLN A 338 3.89 1.80 5.88
N TYR A 339 4.51 1.74 7.06
CA TYR A 339 5.28 0.57 7.47
C TYR A 339 4.60 -0.30 8.52
N SER A 340 3.44 0.10 9.02
CA SER A 340 2.67 -0.67 10.00
C SER A 340 1.20 -0.29 9.97
N GLN A 341 0.33 -1.29 10.10
CA GLN A 341 -1.12 -1.13 10.29
C GLN A 341 -1.56 -1.42 11.75
N GLY A 342 -0.62 -1.65 12.63
CA GLY A 342 -0.88 -2.07 14.02
C GLY A 342 -0.28 -1.18 15.08
N GLY A 343 0.10 0.05 14.73
CA GLY A 343 0.74 0.98 15.64
C GLY A 343 -0.12 1.37 16.84
N LYS A 344 0.57 1.73 17.92
CA LYS A 344 -0.07 2.31 19.11
C LYS A 344 0.46 3.71 19.33
N VAL A 345 -0.42 4.70 19.29
CA VAL A 345 -0.06 6.11 19.46
C VAL A 345 -0.85 6.71 20.64
N PRO A 346 -0.19 7.36 21.61
CA PRO A 346 -0.88 8.03 22.70
C PRO A 346 -1.93 9.01 22.18
N GLY A 347 -3.17 8.87 22.65
CA GLY A 347 -4.28 9.71 22.20
C GLY A 347 -5.22 9.04 21.21
N ILE A 348 -4.90 7.84 20.75
CA ILE A 348 -5.75 7.02 19.89
C ILE A 348 -6.10 5.73 20.63
N ASP A 349 -7.40 5.42 20.71
CA ASP A 349 -7.86 4.13 21.22
C ASP A 349 -7.79 3.07 20.10
N GLY A 350 -7.11 1.94 20.38
CA GLY A 350 -6.92 0.88 19.38
C GLY A 350 -5.63 1.03 18.59
N THR A 351 -5.64 0.61 17.32
CA THR A 351 -4.50 0.66 16.39
C THR A 351 -4.64 1.79 15.39
N VAL A 352 -3.50 2.22 14.87
CA VAL A 352 -3.40 3.24 13.83
C VAL A 352 -2.24 2.91 12.91
N ASP A 353 -2.35 3.29 11.66
CA ASP A 353 -1.32 3.09 10.66
C ASP A 353 -0.18 4.08 10.85
N LEU A 354 1.06 3.57 10.76
CA LEU A 354 2.28 4.34 10.99
C LEU A 354 3.01 4.61 9.70
N ASN A 355 3.47 5.85 9.57
CA ASN A 355 4.07 6.36 8.36
C ASN A 355 5.40 7.05 8.61
N MET A 356 6.31 6.92 7.66
CA MET A 356 7.56 7.67 7.57
C MET A 356 7.56 8.48 6.26
N MET A 357 7.75 9.79 6.35
CA MET A 357 7.88 10.67 5.20
C MET A 357 9.33 11.11 5.05
N ILE A 358 9.90 10.96 3.85
CA ILE A 358 11.23 11.46 3.51
C ILE A 358 11.15 12.94 3.15
N VAL A 359 11.96 13.76 3.78
CA VAL A 359 12.03 15.20 3.55
C VAL A 359 13.47 15.64 3.33
N PRO A 360 13.73 16.58 2.42
CA PRO A 360 15.03 17.21 2.29
C PRO A 360 15.44 17.95 3.57
N LYS A 361 16.75 17.97 3.85
CA LYS A 361 17.34 18.78 4.94
C LYS A 361 17.41 20.25 4.62
#